data_38a724d9c1fb24a8245b23c5c1d51609
#
_entry.id   38a724d9c1fb24a8245b23c5c1d51609
#
_cell.length_a   1.000
_cell.length_b   1.000
_cell.length_c   1.000
_cell.angle_alpha   90.00
_cell.angle_beta   90.00
_cell.angle_gamma   90.00
#
_symmetry.space_group_name_H-M   'P 1'
#
loop_
_entity.id
_entity.type
_entity.pdbx_description
1 polymer ?
#
loop_
_entity_poly.entity_id
_entity_poly.type
_entity_poly.pdbx_seq_one_letter_code
_entity_poly.pdbx_strand_id
1 'polypeptide(L)'
;MAGKSNAVWAIDLGNNSLKALRVTDIGGRLQVIGFENIEHGKVLSGGAIDEEEKEELIALSLRKFAENNNYENDDIIISMPSQNSFARFVNLPPVEEKRIPEIVQYEAAQQIPFDLNE
;
A
#
# COMPACT_ATOMS: atom_id res chain seq x y z
N MET A 1 -0.03 1.76 -29.29
CA MET A 1 -0.43 1.50 -27.90
C MET A 1 0.79 0.98 -27.14
N ALA A 2 1.22 1.68 -26.12
CA ALA A 2 2.34 1.21 -25.30
C ALA A 2 1.90 -0.03 -24.51
N GLY A 3 2.66 -1.11 -24.59
CA GLY A 3 2.42 -2.30 -23.79
C GLY A 3 2.80 -2.08 -22.33
N LYS A 4 2.42 -3.02 -21.46
CA LYS A 4 2.81 -3.02 -20.06
C LYS A 4 4.32 -3.14 -19.94
N SER A 5 4.92 -2.34 -19.06
CA SER A 5 6.37 -2.42 -18.80
C SER A 5 6.68 -3.57 -17.86
N ASN A 6 7.96 -3.91 -17.73
CA ASN A 6 8.42 -4.88 -16.72
C ASN A 6 8.79 -4.18 -15.41
N ALA A 7 8.46 -2.92 -15.26
CA ALA A 7 8.79 -2.16 -14.07
C ALA A 7 7.62 -2.13 -13.08
N VAL A 8 7.98 -2.01 -11.81
CA VAL A 8 7.05 -1.90 -10.69
C VAL A 8 7.43 -0.66 -9.88
N TRP A 9 6.44 0.17 -9.56
CA TRP A 9 6.59 1.19 -8.53
C TRP A 9 6.21 0.59 -7.18
N ALA A 10 7.15 0.55 -6.27
CA ALA A 10 6.91 0.16 -4.87
C ALA A 10 6.84 1.44 -4.04
N ILE A 11 5.65 1.72 -3.49
CA ILE A 11 5.36 2.96 -2.77
C ILE A 11 5.16 2.65 -1.29
N ASP A 12 5.92 3.32 -0.44
CA ASP A 12 5.77 3.28 1.00
C ASP A 12 5.15 4.60 1.48
N LEU A 13 3.92 4.51 1.99
CA LEU A 13 3.23 5.65 2.61
C LEU A 13 3.59 5.68 4.09
N GLY A 14 4.67 6.38 4.42
CA GLY A 14 5.11 6.55 5.80
C GLY A 14 4.43 7.73 6.51
N ASN A 15 4.77 7.93 7.77
CA ASN A 15 4.20 9.02 8.57
C ASN A 15 4.75 10.40 8.20
N ASN A 16 5.96 10.47 7.67
CA ASN A 16 6.62 11.73 7.31
C ASN A 16 6.61 12.00 5.81
N SER A 17 6.64 10.94 5.02
CA SER A 17 6.83 11.07 3.57
C SER A 17 6.32 9.85 2.83
N LEU A 18 6.02 10.07 1.56
CA LEU A 18 5.87 9.01 0.57
C LEU A 18 7.25 8.73 -0.01
N LYS A 19 7.69 7.50 0.05
CA LYS A 19 8.92 7.03 -0.59
C LYS A 19 8.55 6.00 -1.65
N ALA A 20 9.19 6.08 -2.81
CA ALA A 20 8.90 5.16 -3.88
C ALA A 20 10.17 4.75 -4.61
N LEU A 21 10.22 3.49 -5.03
CA LEU A 21 11.27 2.95 -5.89
C LEU A 21 10.63 2.39 -7.14
N ARG A 22 11.19 2.73 -8.28
CA ARG A 22 10.86 2.07 -9.53
C ARG A 22 11.88 0.97 -9.77
N VAL A 23 11.41 -0.25 -9.90
CA VAL A 23 12.26 -1.45 -9.96
C VAL A 23 11.90 -2.25 -11.19
N THR A 24 12.91 -2.79 -11.85
CA THR A 24 12.72 -3.71 -12.97
C THR A 24 13.56 -4.96 -12.77
N ASP A 25 13.15 -6.05 -13.39
CA ASP A 25 13.92 -7.29 -13.40
C ASP A 25 14.68 -7.40 -14.71
N ILE A 26 16.00 -7.52 -14.61
CA ILE A 26 16.89 -7.71 -15.75
C ILE A 26 17.69 -9.00 -15.50
N GLY A 27 17.31 -10.05 -16.23
CA GLY A 27 18.02 -11.33 -16.13
C GLY A 27 17.96 -11.98 -14.76
N GLY A 28 16.85 -11.86 -14.05
CA GLY A 28 16.65 -12.40 -12.70
C GLY A 28 17.22 -11.54 -11.58
N ARG A 29 17.65 -10.31 -11.89
CA ARG A 29 18.15 -9.36 -10.89
C ARG A 29 17.28 -8.12 -10.87
N LEU A 30 16.86 -7.73 -9.68
CA LEU A 30 16.12 -6.49 -9.49
C LEU A 30 17.07 -5.30 -9.56
N GLN A 31 16.71 -4.31 -10.36
CA GLN A 31 17.44 -3.05 -10.47
C GLN A 31 16.52 -1.88 -10.17
N VAL A 32 17.01 -0.94 -9.35
CA VAL A 32 16.31 0.33 -9.10
C VAL A 32 16.62 1.26 -10.28
N ILE A 33 15.57 1.69 -10.97
CA ILE A 33 15.66 2.57 -12.13
C ILE A 33 15.03 3.95 -11.88
N GLY A 34 14.47 4.18 -10.71
CA GLY A 34 13.94 5.47 -10.31
C GLY A 34 13.61 5.47 -8.83
N PHE A 35 13.56 6.66 -8.25
CA PHE A 35 13.11 6.83 -6.86
C PHE A 35 12.42 8.17 -6.70
N GLU A 36 11.58 8.26 -5.67
CA GLU A 36 10.90 9.49 -5.29
C GLU A 36 10.82 9.56 -3.77
N ASN A 37 10.94 10.76 -3.22
CA ASN A 37 10.71 11.03 -1.81
C ASN A 37 9.93 12.34 -1.71
N ILE A 38 8.69 12.25 -1.23
CA ILE A 38 7.79 13.39 -1.11
C ILE A 38 7.39 13.53 0.35
N GLU A 39 7.82 14.61 0.98
CA GLU A 39 7.45 14.91 2.36
C GLU A 39 6.00 15.39 2.44
N HIS A 40 5.26 14.89 3.44
CA HIS A 40 3.87 15.31 3.66
C HIS A 40 3.78 16.74 4.23
N GLY A 41 4.86 17.24 4.80
CA GLY A 41 4.90 18.53 5.47
C GLY A 41 4.48 18.49 6.94
N LYS A 42 3.81 17.43 7.37
CA LYS A 42 3.44 17.17 8.76
C LYS A 42 3.59 15.69 9.06
N VAL A 43 3.81 15.33 10.32
CA VAL A 43 3.80 13.94 10.77
C VAL A 43 2.35 13.46 10.84
N LEU A 44 2.05 12.36 10.17
CA LEU A 44 0.68 11.83 10.08
C LEU A 44 0.26 11.06 11.34
N SER A 45 1.21 10.69 12.21
CA SER A 45 0.93 9.99 13.47
C SER A 45 0.93 10.94 14.65
N GLY A 46 0.46 10.47 15.81
CA GLY A 46 0.60 11.18 17.08
C GLY A 46 -0.54 12.13 17.44
N GLY A 47 -1.63 12.14 16.68
CA GLY A 47 -2.84 12.89 17.05
C GLY A 47 -2.77 14.41 16.89
N ALA A 48 -1.69 14.93 16.29
CA ALA A 48 -1.55 16.37 16.06
C ALA A 48 -2.38 16.85 14.86
N ILE A 49 -2.84 15.95 14.02
CA ILE A 49 -3.71 16.23 12.87
C ILE A 49 -4.93 15.31 12.92
N ASP A 50 -6.06 15.78 12.39
CA ASP A 50 -7.26 14.96 12.30
C ASP A 50 -7.22 14.04 11.07
N GLU A 51 -8.16 13.10 10.99
CA GLU A 51 -8.21 12.12 9.90
C GLU A 51 -8.45 12.80 8.53
N GLU A 52 -9.25 13.85 8.47
CA GLU A 52 -9.51 14.57 7.23
C GLU A 52 -8.23 15.22 6.68
N GLU A 53 -7.48 15.93 7.54
CA GLU A 53 -6.21 16.53 7.16
C GLU A 53 -5.18 15.47 6.73
N LYS A 54 -5.15 14.35 7.44
CA LYS A 54 -4.28 13.22 7.10
C LYS A 54 -4.58 12.68 5.70
N GLU A 55 -5.84 12.46 5.38
CA GLU A 55 -6.26 12.00 4.05
C GLU A 55 -5.89 13.01 2.96
N GLU A 56 -6.07 14.30 3.23
CA GLU A 56 -5.70 15.36 2.30
C GLU A 56 -4.20 15.39 2.03
N LEU A 57 -3.36 15.23 3.06
CA LEU A 57 -1.91 15.20 2.91
C LEU A 57 -1.43 13.97 2.14
N ILE A 58 -2.02 12.82 2.38
CA ILE A 58 -1.74 11.59 1.63
C ILE A 58 -2.13 11.76 0.16
N ALA A 59 -3.32 12.28 -0.09
CA ALA A 59 -3.81 12.53 -1.45
C ALA A 59 -2.91 13.50 -2.20
N LEU A 60 -2.45 14.56 -1.53
CA LEU A 60 -1.53 15.54 -2.12
C LEU A 60 -0.19 14.90 -2.48
N SER A 61 0.35 14.06 -1.59
CA SER A 61 1.62 13.37 -1.86
C SER A 61 1.50 12.39 -3.03
N LEU A 62 0.40 11.64 -3.11
CA LEU A 62 0.13 10.75 -4.23
C LEU A 62 -0.05 11.51 -5.54
N ARG A 63 -0.69 12.67 -5.48
CA ARG A 63 -0.85 13.53 -6.67
C ARG A 63 0.50 14.05 -7.16
N LYS A 64 1.36 14.51 -6.26
CA LYS A 64 2.72 14.94 -6.59
C LYS A 64 3.53 13.82 -7.23
N PHE A 65 3.42 12.62 -6.67
CA PHE A 65 4.05 11.43 -7.26
C PHE A 65 3.56 11.21 -8.70
N ALA A 66 2.26 11.24 -8.92
CA ALA A 66 1.65 11.02 -10.22
C ALA A 66 2.05 12.09 -11.25
N GLU A 67 2.19 13.34 -10.82
CA GLU A 67 2.61 14.43 -11.68
C GLU A 67 4.09 14.35 -12.06
N ASN A 68 4.94 13.85 -11.15
CA ASN A 68 6.38 13.81 -11.35
C ASN A 68 6.87 12.56 -12.08
N ASN A 69 6.05 11.52 -12.16
CA ASN A 69 6.48 10.21 -12.64
C ASN A 69 5.49 9.61 -13.63
N ASN A 70 6.03 8.91 -14.64
CA ASN A 70 5.19 8.13 -15.54
C ASN A 70 4.97 6.74 -14.94
N TYR A 71 3.74 6.42 -14.61
CA TYR A 71 3.36 5.15 -13.97
C TYR A 71 2.36 4.34 -14.79
N GLU A 72 1.89 4.86 -15.92
CA GLU A 72 0.74 4.30 -16.67
C GLU A 72 0.93 2.85 -17.12
N ASN A 73 2.16 2.46 -17.41
CA ASN A 73 2.46 1.12 -17.90
C ASN A 73 3.10 0.20 -16.86
N ASP A 74 3.26 0.69 -15.63
CA ASP A 74 3.90 -0.04 -14.55
C ASP A 74 2.86 -0.65 -13.59
N ASP A 75 3.21 -1.75 -12.96
CA ASP A 75 2.47 -2.21 -11.79
C ASP A 75 2.82 -1.32 -10.60
N ILE A 76 1.86 -1.13 -9.70
CA ILE A 76 2.03 -0.32 -8.50
C ILE A 76 1.72 -1.18 -7.27
N ILE A 77 2.65 -1.21 -6.33
CA ILE A 77 2.49 -1.86 -5.03
C ILE A 77 2.60 -0.77 -3.97
N ILE A 78 1.62 -0.69 -3.09
CA ILE A 78 1.58 0.31 -2.02
C ILE A 78 1.55 -0.40 -0.66
N SER A 79 2.47 0.00 0.24
CA SER A 79 2.40 -0.40 1.63
C SER A 79 1.51 0.57 2.42
N MET A 80 0.80 0.05 3.40
CA MET A 80 -0.03 0.85 4.30
C MET A 80 0.65 0.98 5.67
N PRO A 81 0.51 2.12 6.36
CA PRO A 81 1.01 2.25 7.72
C PRO A 81 0.39 1.20 8.63
N SER A 82 1.22 0.57 9.47
CA SER A 82 0.79 -0.52 10.36
C SER A 82 -0.30 -0.10 11.35
N GLN A 83 -0.32 1.16 11.73
CA GLN A 83 -1.35 1.70 12.62
C GLN A 83 -2.75 1.70 12.00
N ASN A 84 -2.85 1.61 10.67
CA ASN A 84 -4.10 1.52 9.93
C ASN A 84 -4.43 0.08 9.52
N SER A 85 -3.67 -0.88 10.05
CA SER A 85 -3.86 -2.29 9.75
C SER A 85 -4.06 -3.08 11.03
N PHE A 86 -4.77 -4.19 10.91
CA PHE A 86 -5.03 -5.10 12.01
C PHE A 86 -4.67 -6.51 11.53
N ALA A 87 -3.79 -7.18 12.25
CA ALA A 87 -3.33 -8.51 11.88
C ALA A 87 -3.62 -9.53 12.98
N ARG A 88 -4.08 -10.70 12.57
CA ARG A 88 -4.30 -11.85 13.45
C ARG A 88 -3.89 -13.12 12.74
N PHE A 89 -3.35 -14.06 13.51
CA PHE A 89 -3.10 -15.40 13.02
C PHE A 89 -4.28 -16.30 13.41
N VAL A 90 -4.80 -17.03 12.45
CA VAL A 90 -5.87 -18.00 12.68
C VAL A 90 -5.46 -19.36 12.13
N ASN A 91 -5.81 -20.40 12.87
CA ASN A 91 -5.64 -21.76 12.41
C ASN A 91 -6.91 -22.19 11.70
N LEU A 92 -6.77 -22.53 10.43
CA LEU A 92 -7.91 -22.99 9.64
C LEU A 92 -8.02 -24.51 9.72
N PRO A 93 -9.25 -25.08 9.76
CA PRO A 93 -9.42 -26.52 9.63
C PRO A 93 -8.97 -26.95 8.23
N PRO A 94 -8.67 -28.27 8.03
CA PRO A 94 -8.32 -28.76 6.70
C PRO A 94 -9.53 -28.65 5.77
N VAL A 95 -9.46 -27.73 4.81
CA VAL A 95 -10.51 -27.42 3.85
C VAL A 95 -9.90 -27.24 2.45
N GLU A 96 -10.74 -27.34 1.43
CA GLU A 96 -10.31 -27.06 0.07
C GLU A 96 -9.86 -25.60 -0.09
N GLU A 97 -8.80 -25.36 -0.87
CA GLU A 97 -8.25 -24.01 -1.07
C GLU A 97 -9.30 -22.99 -1.51
N LYS A 98 -10.23 -23.40 -2.37
CA LYS A 98 -11.28 -22.51 -2.86
C LYS A 98 -12.20 -21.98 -1.77
N ARG A 99 -12.24 -22.64 -0.60
CA ARG A 99 -13.05 -22.23 0.56
C ARG A 99 -12.31 -21.35 1.55
N ILE A 100 -11.00 -21.24 1.43
CA ILE A 100 -10.17 -20.46 2.37
C ILE A 100 -10.64 -19.01 2.46
N PRO A 101 -10.90 -18.28 1.36
CA PRO A 101 -11.35 -16.88 1.47
C PRO A 101 -12.63 -16.71 2.29
N GLU A 102 -13.59 -17.61 2.11
CA GLU A 102 -14.87 -17.57 2.85
C GLU A 102 -14.64 -17.78 4.35
N ILE A 103 -13.82 -18.78 4.70
CA ILE A 103 -13.52 -19.10 6.09
C ILE A 103 -12.73 -17.99 6.76
N VAL A 104 -11.75 -17.40 6.05
CA VAL A 104 -10.97 -16.25 6.53
C VAL A 104 -11.89 -15.06 6.81
N GLN A 105 -12.82 -14.78 5.92
CA GLN A 105 -13.77 -13.68 6.11
C GLN A 105 -14.64 -13.90 7.36
N TYR A 106 -15.10 -15.13 7.59
CA TYR A 106 -15.89 -15.48 8.76
C TYR A 106 -15.08 -15.32 10.07
N GLU A 107 -13.87 -15.84 10.09
CA GLU A 107 -12.97 -15.72 11.25
C GLU A 107 -12.56 -14.27 11.51
N ALA A 108 -12.29 -13.50 10.46
CA ALA A 108 -11.96 -12.09 10.58
C ALA A 108 -13.11 -11.31 11.21
N ALA A 109 -14.36 -11.58 10.83
CA ALA A 109 -15.52 -10.91 11.40
C ALA A 109 -15.65 -11.15 12.91
N GLN A 110 -15.17 -12.30 13.42
CA GLN A 110 -15.20 -12.61 14.85
C GLN A 110 -14.05 -12.03 15.63
N GLN A 111 -12.87 -11.89 15.03
CA GLN A 111 -11.65 -11.49 15.72
C GLN A 111 -11.30 -10.02 15.60
N ILE A 112 -11.79 -9.34 14.56
CA ILE A 112 -11.53 -7.94 14.32
C ILE A 112 -12.58 -7.09 15.05
N PRO A 113 -12.17 -6.06 15.83
CA PRO A 113 -13.08 -5.31 16.68
C PRO A 113 -13.87 -4.20 15.96
N PHE A 114 -13.97 -4.25 14.63
CA PHE A 114 -14.72 -3.29 13.83
C PHE A 114 -15.42 -4.00 12.67
N ASP A 115 -16.37 -3.31 12.02
CA ASP A 115 -17.08 -3.88 10.88
C ASP A 115 -16.15 -3.96 9.65
N LEU A 116 -16.12 -5.13 9.00
CA LEU A 116 -15.30 -5.34 7.80
C LEU A 116 -15.80 -4.57 6.57
N ASN A 117 -17.01 -4.04 6.63
CA ASN A 117 -17.63 -3.30 5.53
C ASN A 117 -17.40 -1.77 5.64
N GLU A 118 -16.68 -1.31 6.66
CA GLU A 118 -16.34 0.11 6.84
C GLU A 118 -14.99 0.44 6.13
#